data_f7e027e74a372569cf303ced076b313a
#
_entry.id   f7e027e74a372569cf303ced076b313a
#
_cell.length_a   1.000
_cell.length_b   1.000
_cell.length_c   1.000
_cell.angle_alpha   90.00
_cell.angle_beta   90.00
_cell.angle_gamma   90.00
#
_symmetry.space_group_name_H-M   'P 1'
#
loop_
_entity.id
_entity.type
_entity.pdbx_description
1 polymer ?
#
loop_
_entity_poly.entity_id
_entity_poly.type
_entity_poly.pdbx_seq_one_letter_code
_entity_poly.pdbx_strand_id
1 'polypeptide(L)'
;MKHRTALIVVILVLAAALLIGACLFFFVFRKDLTASVLVYWADRFEQSGRYNRTITLYRQAEKLTPENEDIPRLLAKAYQLSGNFTKAEYTLVSAITREPESVELYAELSRVYLAQDKLLDAEQMLGSIANASVKSQVEALRPATPVISPESGYYSEYIEITASAASGKVYITTNGEFPSLESDLYTGPIQLEGGETTVIAISVDDNGLVSSAAYAGYTVGNVVEEVSLEDTALESYVREQLGKAAGDSLMSDELWSIEELELPAEVTTLNDLTRFAGLQSLTIHDAASGLDLSVIGQLTTLRKLDLAGCTMSQSLLEQIGTLPDLTELTLSGCAIDSINPLVGLTKLEKLDLSNNAISDIMPLSSMTELRELHLTNNPVGSISYLNNCLLLEKLYIENCGVSRLSGIADNTSLQELYASNNSIQDISMLSGCTAMKVMDLSENQIEDISVIANFPELINFKANNNKITGIPKLDPETSVLVQFSANYNEIEDVSGLSNLIYLNYVRVDYNKVKDISCLKDCYSLIQIDAWDNPLDTEKIPELQDIGIIVNYNSTYEPPEETTEE
;
A
#
# COMPACT_ATOMS: atom_id res chain seq x y z
N MET A 1 -73.89 22.52 29.40
CA MET A 1 -72.84 22.82 28.39
C MET A 1 -71.42 22.45 28.87
N LYS A 2 -71.01 22.78 30.11
CA LYS A 2 -69.62 22.53 30.58
C LYS A 2 -69.16 21.05 30.53
N HIS A 3 -70.04 20.06 30.76
CA HIS A 3 -69.65 18.64 30.70
C HIS A 3 -69.45 18.10 29.27
N ARG A 4 -70.14 18.63 28.24
CA ARG A 4 -69.93 18.23 26.85
C ARG A 4 -68.63 18.77 26.28
N THR A 5 -68.25 20.01 26.68
CA THR A 5 -66.97 20.61 26.25
C THR A 5 -65.78 19.88 26.86
N ALA A 6 -65.86 19.49 28.15
CA ALA A 6 -64.82 18.71 28.84
C ALA A 6 -64.64 17.31 28.20
N LEU A 7 -65.73 16.65 27.81
CA LEU A 7 -65.68 15.34 27.14
C LEU A 7 -65.04 15.43 25.73
N ILE A 8 -65.34 16.49 24.96
CA ILE A 8 -64.76 16.75 23.66
C ILE A 8 -63.24 17.02 23.80
N VAL A 9 -62.81 17.78 24.76
CA VAL A 9 -61.38 18.05 25.05
C VAL A 9 -60.65 16.77 25.44
N VAL A 10 -61.23 15.91 26.27
CA VAL A 10 -60.64 14.62 26.65
C VAL A 10 -60.53 13.69 25.44
N ILE A 11 -61.55 13.63 24.56
CA ILE A 11 -61.49 12.82 23.33
C ILE A 11 -60.42 13.36 22.37
N LEU A 12 -60.26 14.68 22.21
CA LEU A 12 -59.23 15.27 21.36
C LEU A 12 -57.80 15.02 21.91
N VAL A 13 -57.62 15.08 23.24
CA VAL A 13 -56.35 14.76 23.87
C VAL A 13 -56.00 13.28 23.74
N LEU A 14 -56.97 12.38 23.92
CA LEU A 14 -56.78 10.94 23.68
C LEU A 14 -56.52 10.62 22.21
N ALA A 15 -57.20 11.27 21.28
CA ALA A 15 -56.93 11.13 19.85
C ALA A 15 -55.56 11.66 19.47
N ALA A 16 -55.12 12.80 20.03
CA ALA A 16 -53.79 13.33 19.85
C ALA A 16 -52.70 12.41 20.43
N ALA A 17 -52.94 11.87 21.65
CA ALA A 17 -52.03 10.91 22.29
C ALA A 17 -51.93 9.59 21.49
N LEU A 18 -53.02 9.09 20.93
CA LEU A 18 -53.07 7.93 20.04
C LEU A 18 -52.32 8.21 18.72
N LEU A 19 -52.50 9.40 18.14
CA LEU A 19 -51.77 9.83 16.94
C LEU A 19 -50.25 9.96 17.22
N ILE A 20 -49.88 10.54 18.32
CA ILE A 20 -48.49 10.65 18.77
C ILE A 20 -47.92 9.25 19.04
N GLY A 21 -48.66 8.38 19.70
CA GLY A 21 -48.28 6.99 19.97
C GLY A 21 -48.13 6.18 18.68
N ALA A 22 -49.04 6.35 17.70
CA ALA A 22 -48.94 5.74 16.40
C ALA A 22 -47.72 6.28 15.60
N CYS A 23 -47.49 7.59 15.60
CA CYS A 23 -46.29 8.19 15.01
C CYS A 23 -44.99 7.66 15.65
N LEU A 24 -44.91 7.62 17.00
CA LEU A 24 -43.77 7.06 17.71
C LEU A 24 -43.59 5.57 17.41
N PHE A 25 -44.67 4.80 17.35
CA PHE A 25 -44.63 3.39 16.95
C PHE A 25 -44.07 3.20 15.54
N PHE A 26 -44.53 3.96 14.57
CA PHE A 26 -44.02 3.90 13.19
C PHE A 26 -42.55 4.36 13.11
N PHE A 27 -42.18 5.47 13.73
CA PHE A 27 -40.81 5.99 13.65
C PHE A 27 -39.79 5.21 14.49
N VAL A 28 -40.20 4.56 15.59
CA VAL A 28 -39.27 3.84 16.48
C VAL A 28 -39.26 2.32 16.23
N PHE A 29 -40.44 1.71 15.99
CA PHE A 29 -40.56 0.25 15.87
C PHE A 29 -40.74 -0.27 14.43
N ARG A 30 -41.02 0.59 13.46
CA ARG A 30 -41.20 0.23 12.06
C ARG A 30 -40.41 1.15 11.13
N LYS A 31 -39.14 1.37 11.49
CA LYS A 31 -38.21 2.24 10.75
C LYS A 31 -38.13 1.87 9.28
N ASP A 32 -38.02 0.57 8.97
CA ASP A 32 -37.92 0.05 7.60
C ASP A 32 -39.15 0.39 6.77
N LEU A 33 -40.36 0.23 7.34
CA LEU A 33 -41.58 0.58 6.64
C LEU A 33 -41.68 2.09 6.39
N THR A 34 -41.26 2.88 7.36
CA THR A 34 -41.24 4.35 7.22
C THR A 34 -40.23 4.79 6.17
N ALA A 35 -39.02 4.20 6.17
CA ALA A 35 -38.00 4.45 5.15
C ALA A 35 -38.51 4.06 3.76
N SER A 36 -39.14 2.90 3.59
CA SER A 36 -39.72 2.44 2.32
C SER A 36 -40.80 3.40 1.79
N VAL A 37 -41.65 3.96 2.65
CA VAL A 37 -42.67 4.96 2.25
C VAL A 37 -41.98 6.27 1.82
N LEU A 38 -40.93 6.70 2.51
CA LEU A 38 -40.18 7.89 2.12
C LEU A 38 -39.50 7.68 0.76
N VAL A 39 -38.88 6.52 0.54
CA VAL A 39 -38.31 6.13 -0.76
C VAL A 39 -39.36 6.15 -1.86
N TYR A 40 -40.49 5.52 -1.64
CA TYR A 40 -41.59 5.51 -2.63
C TYR A 40 -42.04 6.93 -3.06
N TRP A 41 -42.18 7.86 -2.11
CA TRP A 41 -42.54 9.23 -2.43
C TRP A 41 -41.37 10.00 -3.08
N ALA A 42 -40.12 9.71 -2.68
CA ALA A 42 -38.94 10.30 -3.29
C ALA A 42 -38.86 9.92 -4.77
N ASP A 43 -39.05 8.66 -5.13
CA ASP A 43 -39.09 8.16 -6.52
C ASP A 43 -40.13 8.91 -7.37
N ARG A 44 -41.31 9.15 -6.83
CA ARG A 44 -42.36 9.92 -7.54
C ARG A 44 -41.96 11.39 -7.74
N PHE A 45 -41.29 12.00 -6.78
CA PHE A 45 -40.77 13.35 -6.95
C PHE A 45 -39.60 13.39 -7.94
N GLU A 46 -38.73 12.38 -7.97
CA GLU A 46 -37.69 12.23 -8.98
C GLU A 46 -38.26 12.20 -10.40
N GLN A 47 -39.25 11.32 -10.64
CA GLN A 47 -39.93 11.22 -11.92
C GLN A 47 -40.60 12.53 -12.37
N SER A 48 -40.98 13.41 -11.43
CA SER A 48 -41.54 14.73 -11.71
C SER A 48 -40.53 15.85 -11.78
N GLY A 49 -39.19 15.55 -11.72
CA GLY A 49 -38.10 16.51 -11.77
C GLY A 49 -37.95 17.37 -10.51
N ARG A 50 -38.56 16.98 -9.40
CA ARG A 50 -38.53 17.76 -8.14
C ARG A 50 -37.37 17.32 -7.22
N TYR A 51 -36.15 17.39 -7.70
CA TYR A 51 -34.96 16.82 -7.08
C TYR A 51 -34.69 17.31 -5.64
N ASN A 52 -34.98 18.57 -5.30
CA ASN A 52 -34.80 19.07 -3.94
C ASN A 52 -35.69 18.35 -2.90
N ARG A 53 -36.91 17.98 -3.30
CA ARG A 53 -37.80 17.19 -2.43
C ARG A 53 -37.39 15.74 -2.36
N THR A 54 -37.01 15.18 -3.50
CA THR A 54 -36.41 13.83 -3.61
C THR A 54 -35.25 13.66 -2.63
N ILE A 55 -34.27 14.54 -2.71
CA ILE A 55 -33.07 14.57 -1.84
C ILE A 55 -33.47 14.64 -0.36
N THR A 56 -34.46 15.49 -0.03
CA THR A 56 -34.90 15.63 1.36
C THR A 56 -35.49 14.33 1.90
N LEU A 57 -36.28 13.63 1.10
CA LEU A 57 -36.92 12.37 1.52
C LEU A 57 -35.92 11.22 1.61
N TYR A 58 -35.01 11.07 0.64
CA TYR A 58 -33.95 10.07 0.72
C TYR A 58 -33.02 10.29 1.93
N ARG A 59 -32.65 11.53 2.25
CA ARG A 59 -31.87 11.84 3.47
C ARG A 59 -32.60 11.49 4.76
N GLN A 60 -33.95 11.59 4.77
CA GLN A 60 -34.74 11.16 5.92
C GLN A 60 -34.80 9.64 6.00
N ALA A 61 -34.94 8.95 4.87
CA ALA A 61 -34.92 7.49 4.80
C ALA A 61 -33.56 6.93 5.24
N GLU A 62 -32.46 7.49 4.78
CA GLU A 62 -31.08 7.11 5.16
C GLU A 62 -30.87 7.21 6.68
N LYS A 63 -31.38 8.25 7.33
CA LYS A 63 -31.29 8.36 8.80
C LYS A 63 -32.08 7.30 9.56
N LEU A 64 -33.12 6.75 8.97
CA LEU A 64 -33.95 5.72 9.60
C LEU A 64 -33.34 4.33 9.43
N THR A 65 -32.73 4.07 8.28
CA THR A 65 -32.13 2.78 7.91
C THR A 65 -30.73 3.01 7.33
N PRO A 66 -29.75 3.39 8.16
CA PRO A 66 -28.40 3.71 7.68
C PRO A 66 -27.65 2.49 7.12
N GLU A 67 -28.11 1.28 7.42
CA GLU A 67 -27.59 0.00 6.93
C GLU A 67 -28.13 -0.38 5.54
N ASN A 68 -29.03 0.39 4.97
CA ASN A 68 -29.60 0.11 3.65
C ASN A 68 -28.77 0.80 2.57
N GLU A 69 -27.97 0.03 1.82
CA GLU A 69 -27.07 0.50 0.76
C GLU A 69 -27.77 1.08 -0.48
N ASP A 70 -29.06 0.73 -0.72
CA ASP A 70 -29.82 1.27 -1.84
C ASP A 70 -30.13 2.75 -1.68
N ILE A 71 -30.33 3.22 -0.45
CA ILE A 71 -30.71 4.62 -0.18
C ILE A 71 -29.60 5.60 -0.53
N PRO A 72 -28.34 5.39 -0.13
CA PRO A 72 -27.22 6.23 -0.58
C PRO A 72 -27.07 6.28 -2.10
N ARG A 73 -27.27 5.18 -2.81
CA ARG A 73 -27.24 5.12 -4.29
C ARG A 73 -28.33 6.01 -4.91
N LEU A 74 -29.58 5.87 -4.43
CA LEU A 74 -30.71 6.69 -4.89
C LEU A 74 -30.50 8.17 -4.55
N LEU A 75 -29.95 8.48 -3.38
CA LEU A 75 -29.62 9.84 -2.95
C LEU A 75 -28.52 10.46 -3.83
N ALA A 76 -27.47 9.70 -4.12
CA ALA A 76 -26.39 10.14 -5.01
C ALA A 76 -26.91 10.42 -6.42
N LYS A 77 -27.73 9.53 -6.96
CA LYS A 77 -28.42 9.74 -8.25
C LYS A 77 -29.28 11.01 -8.25
N ALA A 78 -30.03 11.26 -7.19
CA ALA A 78 -30.82 12.49 -7.07
C ALA A 78 -29.95 13.75 -7.00
N TYR A 79 -28.77 13.68 -6.35
CA TYR A 79 -27.79 14.75 -6.38
C TYR A 79 -27.20 14.97 -7.77
N GLN A 80 -26.87 13.90 -8.52
CA GLN A 80 -26.42 14.01 -9.91
C GLN A 80 -27.46 14.70 -10.78
N LEU A 81 -28.73 14.25 -10.73
CA LEU A 81 -29.84 14.83 -11.49
C LEU A 81 -30.10 16.30 -11.13
N SER A 82 -29.73 16.71 -9.91
CA SER A 82 -29.77 18.12 -9.49
C SER A 82 -28.53 18.94 -9.86
N GLY A 83 -27.51 18.32 -10.50
CA GLY A 83 -26.24 18.94 -10.86
C GLY A 83 -25.23 19.08 -9.69
N ASN A 84 -25.50 18.43 -8.55
CA ASN A 84 -24.64 18.54 -7.38
C ASN A 84 -23.73 17.30 -7.22
N PHE A 85 -22.76 17.16 -8.09
CA PHE A 85 -21.87 16.01 -8.16
C PHE A 85 -21.01 15.85 -6.89
N THR A 86 -20.52 16.92 -6.30
CA THR A 86 -19.73 16.89 -5.06
C THR A 86 -20.50 16.22 -3.92
N LYS A 87 -21.81 16.48 -3.79
CA LYS A 87 -22.62 15.81 -2.77
C LYS A 87 -22.94 14.37 -3.13
N ALA A 88 -23.10 14.04 -4.40
CA ALA A 88 -23.25 12.67 -4.86
C ALA A 88 -22.02 11.83 -4.47
N GLU A 89 -20.83 12.32 -4.81
CA GLU A 89 -19.55 11.71 -4.46
C GLU A 89 -19.41 11.54 -2.94
N TYR A 90 -19.54 12.61 -2.15
CA TYR A 90 -19.47 12.54 -0.68
C TYR A 90 -20.44 11.52 -0.08
N THR A 91 -21.66 11.43 -0.63
CA THR A 91 -22.67 10.47 -0.15
C THR A 91 -22.21 9.04 -0.36
N LEU A 92 -21.66 8.73 -1.54
CA LEU A 92 -21.21 7.37 -1.87
C LEU A 92 -19.92 7.01 -1.13
N VAL A 93 -18.94 7.91 -1.05
CA VAL A 93 -17.71 7.68 -0.28
C VAL A 93 -18.03 7.42 1.20
N SER A 94 -18.96 8.20 1.78
CA SER A 94 -19.42 7.96 3.16
C SER A 94 -20.16 6.62 3.32
N ALA A 95 -20.89 6.19 2.29
CA ALA A 95 -21.58 4.89 2.30
C ALA A 95 -20.58 3.73 2.16
N ILE A 96 -19.60 3.83 1.27
CA ILE A 96 -18.52 2.85 1.10
C ILE A 96 -17.71 2.69 2.39
N THR A 97 -17.42 3.79 3.11
CA THR A 97 -16.73 3.73 4.41
C THR A 97 -17.51 2.90 5.45
N ARG A 98 -18.85 2.89 5.39
CA ARG A 98 -19.71 2.10 6.29
C ARG A 98 -19.91 0.66 5.78
N GLU A 99 -19.99 0.49 4.48
CA GLU A 99 -20.32 -0.76 3.78
C GLU A 99 -19.27 -1.04 2.70
N PRO A 100 -18.02 -1.31 3.09
CA PRO A 100 -16.92 -1.48 2.13
C PRO A 100 -17.03 -2.75 1.27
N GLU A 101 -17.99 -3.62 1.59
CA GLU A 101 -18.26 -4.86 0.86
C GLU A 101 -19.30 -4.70 -0.26
N SER A 102 -19.92 -3.53 -0.42
CA SER A 102 -20.95 -3.31 -1.43
C SER A 102 -20.35 -2.96 -2.79
N VAL A 103 -20.36 -3.91 -3.70
CA VAL A 103 -19.97 -3.76 -5.13
C VAL A 103 -20.76 -2.64 -5.82
N GLU A 104 -22.06 -2.54 -5.50
CA GLU A 104 -22.98 -1.57 -6.09
C GLU A 104 -22.63 -0.13 -5.76
N LEU A 105 -22.09 0.14 -4.57
CA LEU A 105 -21.66 1.48 -4.16
C LEU A 105 -20.45 1.94 -4.98
N TYR A 106 -19.47 1.07 -5.18
CA TYR A 106 -18.30 1.38 -6.04
C TYR A 106 -18.71 1.61 -7.49
N ALA A 107 -19.60 0.78 -8.03
CA ALA A 107 -20.11 0.95 -9.38
C ALA A 107 -20.86 2.29 -9.54
N GLU A 108 -21.66 2.69 -8.55
CA GLU A 108 -22.37 3.96 -8.60
C GLU A 108 -21.42 5.17 -8.47
N LEU A 109 -20.37 5.07 -7.66
CA LEU A 109 -19.34 6.11 -7.54
C LEU A 109 -18.58 6.29 -8.86
N SER A 110 -18.26 5.19 -9.56
CA SER A 110 -17.67 5.24 -10.90
C SER A 110 -18.57 6.01 -11.88
N ARG A 111 -19.88 5.79 -11.85
CA ARG A 111 -20.84 6.55 -12.67
C ARG A 111 -20.87 8.04 -12.33
N VAL A 112 -20.71 8.38 -11.04
CA VAL A 112 -20.62 9.79 -10.60
C VAL A 112 -19.37 10.46 -11.16
N TYR A 113 -18.22 9.77 -11.14
CA TYR A 113 -16.98 10.27 -11.74
C TYR A 113 -17.11 10.40 -13.26
N LEU A 114 -17.67 9.37 -13.92
CA LEU A 114 -17.89 9.39 -15.36
C LEU A 114 -18.78 10.57 -15.80
N ALA A 115 -19.83 10.86 -15.03
CA ALA A 115 -20.71 12.00 -15.30
C ALA A 115 -20.04 13.38 -15.13
N GLN A 116 -18.83 13.42 -14.54
CA GLN A 116 -17.99 14.61 -14.39
C GLN A 116 -16.81 14.60 -15.35
N ASP A 117 -16.71 13.60 -16.23
CA ASP A 117 -15.56 13.32 -17.10
C ASP A 117 -14.24 13.10 -16.33
N LYS A 118 -14.35 12.48 -15.15
CA LYS A 118 -13.22 12.15 -14.28
C LYS A 118 -12.87 10.66 -14.41
N LEU A 119 -12.37 10.26 -15.60
CA LEU A 119 -12.07 8.87 -15.89
C LEU A 119 -10.91 8.34 -15.03
N LEU A 120 -9.88 9.17 -14.82
CA LEU A 120 -8.75 8.83 -13.96
C LEU A 120 -9.20 8.56 -12.53
N ASP A 121 -10.02 9.44 -11.95
CA ASP A 121 -10.55 9.24 -10.58
C ASP A 121 -11.39 7.95 -10.48
N ALA A 122 -12.18 7.64 -11.51
CA ALA A 122 -12.96 6.41 -11.57
C ALA A 122 -12.05 5.17 -11.64
N GLU A 123 -11.04 5.19 -12.48
CA GLU A 123 -10.07 4.12 -12.64
C GLU A 123 -9.31 3.86 -11.33
N GLN A 124 -8.72 4.89 -10.75
CA GLN A 124 -7.98 4.82 -9.50
C GLN A 124 -8.85 4.34 -8.33
N MET A 125 -10.05 4.86 -8.20
CA MET A 125 -10.99 4.44 -7.16
C MET A 125 -11.32 2.94 -7.26
N LEU A 126 -11.62 2.43 -8.47
CA LEU A 126 -11.91 1.02 -8.69
C LEU A 126 -10.66 0.13 -8.50
N GLY A 127 -9.48 0.63 -8.88
CA GLY A 127 -8.20 -0.04 -8.67
C GLY A 127 -7.79 -0.16 -7.19
N SER A 128 -8.17 0.83 -6.37
CA SER A 128 -7.80 0.94 -4.95
C SER A 128 -8.70 0.18 -3.97
N ILE A 129 -9.66 -0.65 -4.45
CA ILE A 129 -10.55 -1.43 -3.57
C ILE A 129 -9.73 -2.42 -2.73
N ALA A 130 -9.74 -2.21 -1.40
CA ALA A 130 -8.92 -2.98 -0.47
C ALA A 130 -9.41 -4.42 -0.25
N ASN A 131 -10.74 -4.65 -0.27
CA ASN A 131 -11.31 -5.99 -0.09
C ASN A 131 -11.15 -6.82 -1.37
N ALA A 132 -10.30 -7.85 -1.33
CA ALA A 132 -10.00 -8.69 -2.49
C ALA A 132 -11.25 -9.36 -3.12
N SER A 133 -12.24 -9.77 -2.31
CA SER A 133 -13.48 -10.36 -2.82
C SER A 133 -14.32 -9.34 -3.56
N VAL A 134 -14.43 -8.13 -3.02
CA VAL A 134 -15.16 -7.01 -3.65
C VAL A 134 -14.43 -6.56 -4.91
N LYS A 135 -13.10 -6.40 -4.83
CA LYS A 135 -12.25 -6.07 -5.98
C LYS A 135 -12.47 -7.05 -7.12
N SER A 136 -12.40 -8.35 -6.84
CA SER A 136 -12.63 -9.40 -7.86
C SER A 136 -14.04 -9.34 -8.47
N GLN A 137 -15.06 -9.03 -7.68
CA GLN A 137 -16.44 -8.88 -8.18
C GLN A 137 -16.59 -7.62 -9.04
N VAL A 138 -15.98 -6.51 -8.63
CA VAL A 138 -15.96 -5.25 -9.40
C VAL A 138 -15.18 -5.44 -10.69
N GLU A 139 -14.01 -6.07 -10.66
CA GLU A 139 -13.20 -6.37 -11.85
C GLU A 139 -13.98 -7.23 -12.86
N ALA A 140 -14.80 -8.18 -12.40
CA ALA A 140 -15.67 -8.98 -13.27
C ALA A 140 -16.79 -8.16 -13.95
N LEU A 141 -17.13 -6.99 -13.43
CA LEU A 141 -18.12 -6.08 -13.99
C LEU A 141 -17.50 -5.02 -14.90
N ARG A 142 -16.21 -4.71 -14.72
CA ARG A 142 -15.51 -3.70 -15.52
C ARG A 142 -15.37 -4.17 -16.97
N PRO A 143 -15.38 -3.25 -17.93
CA PRO A 143 -15.00 -3.59 -19.29
C PRO A 143 -13.54 -4.06 -19.35
N ALA A 144 -13.21 -4.84 -20.36
CA ALA A 144 -11.84 -5.32 -20.53
C ALA A 144 -10.86 -4.17 -20.77
N THR A 145 -9.68 -4.25 -20.15
CA THR A 145 -8.56 -3.33 -20.41
C THR A 145 -8.23 -3.37 -21.92
N PRO A 146 -8.07 -2.22 -22.57
CA PRO A 146 -7.66 -2.19 -23.96
C PRO A 146 -6.30 -2.85 -24.17
N VAL A 147 -6.17 -3.57 -25.28
CA VAL A 147 -4.89 -4.08 -25.74
C VAL A 147 -4.38 -3.14 -26.83
N ILE A 148 -3.22 -2.55 -26.60
CA ILE A 148 -2.53 -1.69 -27.58
C ILE A 148 -1.52 -2.54 -28.31
N SER A 149 -1.47 -2.44 -29.62
CA SER A 149 -0.57 -3.21 -30.48
C SER A 149 0.00 -2.30 -31.59
N PRO A 150 1.28 -2.47 -31.94
CA PRO A 150 2.27 -3.40 -31.40
C PRO A 150 2.68 -3.05 -29.96
N GLU A 151 3.51 -3.88 -29.32
CA GLU A 151 4.04 -3.63 -27.98
C GLU A 151 4.86 -2.34 -27.89
N SER A 152 4.99 -1.78 -26.67
CA SER A 152 5.85 -0.63 -26.38
C SER A 152 7.27 -0.88 -26.85
N GLY A 153 7.93 0.13 -27.40
CA GLY A 153 9.32 -0.02 -27.79
C GLY A 153 9.79 0.96 -28.87
N TYR A 154 11.02 0.71 -29.33
CA TYR A 154 11.63 1.42 -30.44
C TYR A 154 11.27 0.79 -31.78
N TYR A 155 10.93 1.63 -32.76
CA TYR A 155 10.62 1.23 -34.14
C TYR A 155 11.41 2.12 -35.11
N SER A 156 12.17 1.50 -36.00
CA SER A 156 12.99 2.21 -36.98
C SER A 156 12.19 2.84 -38.13
N GLU A 157 10.93 2.45 -38.29
CA GLU A 157 10.02 2.92 -39.34
C GLU A 157 8.68 3.35 -38.71
N TYR A 158 7.86 4.09 -39.47
CA TYR A 158 6.50 4.44 -39.06
C TYR A 158 5.71 3.21 -38.66
N ILE A 159 4.97 3.31 -37.58
CA ILE A 159 4.09 2.25 -37.11
C ILE A 159 2.65 2.74 -37.06
N GLU A 160 1.72 1.83 -37.27
CA GLU A 160 0.32 2.01 -36.98
C GLU A 160 0.01 1.29 -35.67
N ILE A 161 -0.48 2.04 -34.67
CA ILE A 161 -0.97 1.47 -33.44
C ILE A 161 -2.46 1.16 -33.55
N THR A 162 -2.84 0.05 -32.96
CA THR A 162 -4.24 -0.35 -32.80
C THR A 162 -4.59 -0.51 -31.34
N ALA A 163 -5.80 -0.14 -30.96
CA ALA A 163 -6.32 -0.38 -29.63
C ALA A 163 -7.62 -1.17 -29.72
N SER A 164 -7.75 -2.24 -28.95
CA SER A 164 -8.96 -3.07 -28.95
C SER A 164 -9.32 -3.50 -27.54
N ALA A 165 -10.60 -3.55 -27.22
CA ALA A 165 -11.11 -4.13 -25.99
C ALA A 165 -12.23 -5.12 -26.32
N ALA A 166 -12.35 -6.18 -25.51
CA ALA A 166 -13.41 -7.18 -25.68
C ALA A 166 -14.81 -6.62 -25.38
N SER A 167 -14.89 -5.50 -24.63
CA SER A 167 -16.13 -4.83 -24.29
C SER A 167 -15.88 -3.33 -24.05
N GLY A 168 -16.94 -2.53 -24.19
CA GLY A 168 -16.87 -1.08 -24.00
C GLY A 168 -16.38 -0.30 -25.23
N LYS A 169 -16.43 1.03 -25.13
CA LYS A 169 -15.88 1.95 -26.11
C LYS A 169 -14.48 2.35 -25.68
N VAL A 170 -13.50 2.25 -26.56
CA VAL A 170 -12.11 2.61 -26.26
C VAL A 170 -11.93 4.12 -26.49
N TYR A 171 -11.37 4.81 -25.50
CA TYR A 171 -10.90 6.19 -25.57
C TYR A 171 -9.38 6.17 -25.49
N ILE A 172 -8.70 6.97 -26.31
CA ILE A 172 -7.26 6.89 -26.48
C ILE A 172 -6.65 8.29 -26.64
N THR A 173 -5.48 8.47 -26.02
CA THR A 173 -4.63 9.64 -26.21
C THR A 173 -3.24 9.22 -26.66
N THR A 174 -2.55 10.12 -27.35
CA THR A 174 -1.17 9.89 -27.83
C THR A 174 -0.20 10.96 -27.32
N ASN A 175 -0.62 11.78 -26.37
CA ASN A 175 0.15 12.88 -25.79
C ASN A 175 0.57 12.65 -24.35
N GLY A 176 0.33 11.43 -23.81
CA GLY A 176 0.61 11.10 -22.42
C GLY A 176 -0.40 11.64 -21.40
N GLU A 177 -1.42 12.37 -21.83
CA GLU A 177 -2.52 12.78 -20.94
C GLU A 177 -3.53 11.64 -20.78
N PHE A 178 -4.11 11.51 -19.58
CA PHE A 178 -5.13 10.48 -19.34
C PHE A 178 -6.38 10.77 -20.16
N PRO A 179 -6.98 9.77 -20.84
CA PRO A 179 -8.15 9.94 -21.68
C PRO A 179 -9.34 10.53 -20.90
N SER A 180 -10.13 11.36 -21.57
CA SER A 180 -11.41 11.87 -21.11
C SER A 180 -12.54 11.45 -22.09
N LEU A 181 -13.80 11.70 -21.73
CA LEU A 181 -14.91 11.44 -22.65
C LEU A 181 -14.89 12.41 -23.85
N GLU A 182 -14.20 13.53 -23.73
CA GLU A 182 -13.96 14.49 -24.80
C GLU A 182 -12.78 14.08 -25.70
N SER A 183 -11.94 13.14 -25.25
CA SER A 183 -10.84 12.59 -26.04
C SER A 183 -11.36 11.83 -27.26
N ASP A 184 -10.50 11.65 -28.23
CA ASP A 184 -10.84 10.95 -29.47
C ASP A 184 -11.27 9.52 -29.20
N LEU A 185 -12.51 9.20 -29.53
CA LEU A 185 -13.00 7.84 -29.52
C LEU A 185 -12.21 7.04 -30.55
N TYR A 186 -11.57 5.94 -30.14
CA TYR A 186 -10.82 5.09 -31.05
C TYR A 186 -11.73 4.49 -32.13
N THR A 187 -11.45 4.81 -33.37
CA THR A 187 -12.23 4.36 -34.55
C THR A 187 -11.41 3.56 -35.55
N GLY A 188 -10.10 3.47 -35.39
CA GLY A 188 -9.20 2.75 -36.30
C GLY A 188 -7.73 3.02 -36.03
N PRO A 189 -6.82 2.40 -36.78
CA PRO A 189 -5.38 2.53 -36.59
C PRO A 189 -4.92 3.98 -36.56
N ILE A 190 -3.98 4.29 -35.66
CA ILE A 190 -3.36 5.59 -35.53
C ILE A 190 -1.92 5.47 -35.98
N GLN A 191 -1.54 6.25 -36.98
CA GLN A 191 -0.15 6.30 -37.44
C GLN A 191 0.67 7.17 -36.50
N LEU A 192 1.78 6.64 -35.99
CA LEU A 192 2.76 7.39 -35.21
C LEU A 192 3.88 7.85 -36.13
N GLU A 193 4.12 9.16 -36.11
CA GLU A 193 5.24 9.78 -36.82
C GLU A 193 6.52 9.74 -35.97
N GLY A 194 7.66 10.10 -36.51
CA GLY A 194 8.94 10.07 -35.79
C GLY A 194 8.93 10.87 -34.50
N GLY A 195 9.55 10.33 -33.47
CA GLY A 195 9.64 10.89 -32.13
C GLY A 195 9.08 9.97 -31.05
N GLU A 196 8.96 10.50 -29.85
CA GLU A 196 8.41 9.77 -28.69
C GLU A 196 6.91 10.02 -28.58
N THR A 197 6.18 8.96 -28.31
CA THR A 197 4.73 8.99 -28.13
C THR A 197 4.33 8.14 -26.94
N THR A 198 3.68 8.74 -25.97
CA THR A 198 3.01 7.99 -24.89
C THR A 198 1.54 7.83 -25.23
N VAL A 199 1.11 6.58 -25.31
CA VAL A 199 -0.27 6.23 -25.62
C VAL A 199 -0.94 5.71 -24.35
N ILE A 200 -2.10 6.28 -24.03
CA ILE A 200 -2.94 5.80 -22.93
C ILE A 200 -4.31 5.46 -23.50
N ALA A 201 -4.81 4.26 -23.20
CA ALA A 201 -6.13 3.82 -23.65
C ALA A 201 -6.95 3.27 -22.48
N ILE A 202 -8.23 3.60 -22.46
CA ILE A 202 -9.20 3.12 -21.48
C ILE A 202 -10.49 2.71 -22.19
N SER A 203 -11.18 1.69 -21.71
CA SER A 203 -12.51 1.37 -22.19
C SER A 203 -13.60 1.76 -21.20
N VAL A 204 -14.74 2.21 -21.73
CA VAL A 204 -15.93 2.62 -20.97
C VAL A 204 -17.12 1.84 -21.49
N ASP A 205 -17.86 1.17 -20.60
CA ASP A 205 -19.05 0.41 -20.96
C ASP A 205 -20.34 1.24 -20.89
N ASP A 206 -21.42 0.67 -21.38
CA ASP A 206 -22.75 1.32 -21.33
C ASP A 206 -23.34 1.40 -19.91
N ASN A 207 -22.75 0.68 -18.93
CA ASN A 207 -23.15 0.71 -17.52
C ASN A 207 -22.46 1.83 -16.74
N GLY A 208 -21.52 2.55 -17.36
CA GLY A 208 -20.77 3.63 -16.73
C GLY A 208 -19.63 3.12 -15.84
N LEU A 209 -19.05 1.98 -16.20
CA LEU A 209 -17.83 1.47 -15.60
C LEU A 209 -16.66 1.67 -16.56
N VAL A 210 -15.47 1.92 -15.99
CA VAL A 210 -14.23 2.09 -16.72
C VAL A 210 -13.33 0.87 -16.53
N SER A 211 -12.54 0.51 -17.55
CA SER A 211 -11.49 -0.51 -17.44
C SER A 211 -10.31 0.00 -16.60
N SER A 212 -9.35 -0.84 -16.34
CA SER A 212 -7.99 -0.38 -16.08
C SER A 212 -7.43 0.27 -17.35
N ALA A 213 -6.56 1.27 -17.19
CA ALA A 213 -5.92 1.91 -18.32
C ALA A 213 -4.80 1.02 -18.90
N ALA A 214 -4.66 1.04 -20.22
CA ALA A 214 -3.52 0.48 -20.91
C ALA A 214 -2.55 1.60 -21.30
N TYR A 215 -1.27 1.37 -21.07
CA TYR A 215 -0.20 2.32 -21.37
C TYR A 215 0.75 1.70 -22.38
N ALA A 216 1.24 2.50 -23.32
CA ALA A 216 2.26 2.09 -24.26
C ALA A 216 3.14 3.28 -24.63
N GLY A 217 4.45 3.12 -24.53
CA GLY A 217 5.44 4.10 -24.96
C GLY A 217 6.08 3.67 -26.27
N TYR A 218 6.14 4.58 -27.22
CA TYR A 218 6.75 4.34 -28.53
C TYR A 218 7.80 5.39 -28.83
N THR A 219 8.94 4.94 -29.33
CA THR A 219 9.92 5.80 -29.97
C THR A 219 10.01 5.38 -31.44
N VAL A 220 9.56 6.23 -32.34
CA VAL A 220 9.67 6.02 -33.77
C VAL A 220 10.85 6.85 -34.26
N GLY A 221 11.98 6.17 -34.56
CA GLY A 221 13.21 6.80 -34.97
C GLY A 221 13.50 6.52 -36.44
N ASN A 222 13.65 7.54 -37.23
CA ASN A 222 13.84 7.39 -38.67
C ASN A 222 15.25 7.67 -39.16
N VAL A 223 16.11 8.28 -38.37
CA VAL A 223 17.46 8.65 -38.81
C VAL A 223 18.43 8.48 -37.64
N VAL A 224 19.43 7.63 -37.86
CA VAL A 224 20.60 7.63 -36.97
C VAL A 224 21.38 8.90 -37.30
N GLU A 225 21.44 9.80 -36.33
CA GLU A 225 22.07 11.10 -36.47
C GLU A 225 23.13 11.34 -35.39
N GLU A 226 24.08 12.21 -35.71
CA GLU A 226 25.03 12.67 -34.70
C GLU A 226 24.34 13.56 -33.69
N VAL A 227 24.49 13.24 -32.40
CA VAL A 227 23.86 13.99 -31.29
C VAL A 227 24.93 14.57 -30.38
N SER A 228 24.61 15.70 -29.78
CA SER A 228 25.34 16.28 -28.64
C SER A 228 24.37 16.45 -27.48
N LEU A 229 24.78 16.11 -26.26
CA LEU A 229 23.98 16.32 -25.08
C LEU A 229 24.19 17.74 -24.55
N GLU A 230 23.12 18.33 -23.97
CA GLU A 230 23.20 19.68 -23.39
C GLU A 230 24.10 19.71 -22.15
N ASP A 231 24.01 18.66 -21.35
CA ASP A 231 24.80 18.52 -20.13
C ASP A 231 26.13 17.86 -20.41
N THR A 232 27.22 18.59 -20.16
CA THR A 232 28.58 18.10 -20.46
C THR A 232 29.03 16.99 -19.49
N ALA A 233 28.50 16.94 -18.26
CA ALA A 233 28.81 15.88 -17.32
C ALA A 233 28.10 14.58 -17.75
N LEU A 234 26.82 14.68 -18.14
CA LEU A 234 26.07 13.57 -18.73
C LEU A 234 26.74 13.06 -20.00
N GLU A 235 27.12 13.97 -20.91
CA GLU A 235 27.80 13.57 -22.15
C GLU A 235 29.12 12.82 -21.87
N SER A 236 29.93 13.35 -20.95
CA SER A 236 31.21 12.72 -20.58
C SER A 236 30.99 11.33 -19.99
N TYR A 237 29.99 11.18 -19.12
CA TYR A 237 29.63 9.91 -18.51
C TYR A 237 29.14 8.88 -19.56
N VAL A 238 28.24 9.30 -20.45
CA VAL A 238 27.73 8.47 -21.54
C VAL A 238 28.85 8.02 -22.48
N ARG A 239 29.79 8.92 -22.83
CA ARG A 239 30.96 8.58 -23.65
C ARG A 239 31.86 7.55 -22.99
N GLU A 240 32.07 7.66 -21.68
CA GLU A 240 32.85 6.68 -20.91
C GLU A 240 32.15 5.31 -20.94
N GLN A 241 30.85 5.24 -20.73
CA GLN A 241 30.08 3.99 -20.82
C GLN A 241 30.17 3.34 -22.20
N LEU A 242 30.12 4.14 -23.26
CA LEU A 242 30.23 3.67 -24.66
C LEU A 242 31.68 3.44 -25.11
N GLY A 243 32.69 3.72 -24.26
CA GLY A 243 34.11 3.60 -24.61
C GLY A 243 34.58 4.59 -25.65
N LYS A 244 33.95 5.76 -25.77
CA LYS A 244 34.23 6.82 -26.73
C LYS A 244 35.13 7.92 -26.20
N ALA A 245 36.04 8.43 -27.05
CA ALA A 245 36.83 9.61 -26.75
C ALA A 245 35.99 10.91 -26.92
N ALA A 246 36.44 12.01 -26.31
CA ALA A 246 35.74 13.30 -26.39
C ALA A 246 35.56 13.88 -27.79
N GLY A 247 36.31 13.39 -28.80
CA GLY A 247 36.22 13.84 -30.19
C GLY A 247 35.47 12.89 -31.12
N ASP A 248 35.02 11.76 -30.62
CA ASP A 248 34.26 10.81 -31.42
C ASP A 248 32.81 11.28 -31.60
N SER A 249 32.21 10.98 -32.78
CA SER A 249 30.77 11.27 -32.98
C SER A 249 29.93 10.38 -32.06
N LEU A 250 28.98 10.97 -31.34
CA LEU A 250 27.96 10.26 -30.58
C LEU A 250 26.70 10.16 -31.43
N MET A 251 26.21 8.92 -31.63
CA MET A 251 25.09 8.67 -32.52
C MET A 251 23.83 8.35 -31.72
N SER A 252 22.66 8.72 -32.22
CA SER A 252 21.38 8.54 -31.54
C SER A 252 21.05 7.08 -31.20
N ASP A 253 21.38 6.13 -32.08
CA ASP A 253 21.18 4.69 -31.88
C ASP A 253 22.04 4.12 -30.74
N GLU A 254 23.19 4.74 -30.46
CA GLU A 254 24.03 4.35 -29.32
C GLU A 254 23.37 4.73 -28.00
N LEU A 255 22.68 5.89 -27.94
CA LEU A 255 21.90 6.28 -26.75
C LEU A 255 20.72 5.33 -26.52
N TRP A 256 20.10 4.81 -27.58
CA TRP A 256 18.98 3.88 -27.47
C TRP A 256 19.39 2.52 -26.90
N SER A 257 20.67 2.16 -27.01
CA SER A 257 21.21 0.91 -26.45
C SER A 257 21.51 0.98 -24.95
N ILE A 258 21.45 2.17 -24.35
CA ILE A 258 21.71 2.36 -22.93
C ILE A 258 20.42 2.05 -22.14
N GLU A 259 20.46 0.97 -21.38
CA GLU A 259 19.34 0.50 -20.55
C GLU A 259 19.40 1.00 -19.11
N GLU A 260 20.61 1.35 -18.63
CA GLU A 260 20.83 1.76 -17.23
C GLU A 260 21.68 3.04 -17.17
N LEU A 261 21.25 3.99 -16.36
CA LEU A 261 21.98 5.21 -16.06
C LEU A 261 22.01 5.47 -14.55
N GLU A 262 23.22 5.65 -14.01
CA GLU A 262 23.44 6.22 -12.68
C GLU A 262 24.08 7.60 -12.87
N LEU A 263 23.31 8.65 -12.63
CA LEU A 263 23.74 10.01 -12.99
C LEU A 263 24.80 10.54 -12.02
N PRO A 264 25.90 11.08 -12.55
CA PRO A 264 26.88 11.81 -11.73
C PRO A 264 26.27 13.06 -11.07
N ALA A 265 26.74 13.40 -9.88
CA ALA A 265 26.24 14.55 -9.11
C ALA A 265 26.44 15.91 -9.81
N GLU A 266 27.34 15.96 -10.79
CA GLU A 266 27.65 17.15 -11.58
C GLU A 266 26.63 17.46 -12.67
N VAL A 267 25.68 16.54 -12.95
CA VAL A 267 24.61 16.75 -13.95
C VAL A 267 23.69 17.88 -13.49
N THR A 268 23.46 18.82 -14.38
CA THR A 268 22.69 20.05 -14.12
C THR A 268 21.39 20.15 -14.89
N THR A 269 21.20 19.33 -15.93
CA THR A 269 19.95 19.23 -16.69
C THR A 269 19.67 17.80 -17.13
N LEU A 270 18.42 17.41 -17.14
CA LEU A 270 17.95 16.08 -17.53
C LEU A 270 17.20 16.09 -18.88
N ASN A 271 17.18 17.22 -19.59
CA ASN A 271 16.40 17.36 -20.83
C ASN A 271 16.70 16.28 -21.88
N ASP A 272 17.96 15.82 -21.93
CA ASP A 272 18.38 14.82 -22.89
C ASP A 272 17.98 13.37 -22.54
N LEU A 273 17.42 13.11 -21.34
CA LEU A 273 17.06 11.74 -20.94
C LEU A 273 16.00 11.12 -21.86
N THR A 274 15.16 11.91 -22.48
CA THR A 274 14.17 11.44 -23.47
C THR A 274 14.80 10.84 -24.72
N ARG A 275 16.09 11.10 -24.97
CA ARG A 275 16.84 10.52 -26.10
C ARG A 275 17.29 9.07 -25.85
N PHE A 276 17.20 8.61 -24.59
CA PHE A 276 17.59 7.24 -24.19
C PHE A 276 16.39 6.30 -24.28
N ALA A 277 15.95 6.00 -25.49
CA ALA A 277 14.71 5.24 -25.72
C ALA A 277 14.70 3.83 -25.13
N GLY A 278 15.88 3.25 -24.88
CA GLY A 278 16.02 1.94 -24.24
C GLY A 278 16.13 1.98 -22.71
N LEU A 279 16.07 3.17 -22.09
CA LEU A 279 16.34 3.33 -20.68
C LEU A 279 15.29 2.63 -19.82
N GLN A 280 15.71 1.66 -19.02
CA GLN A 280 14.88 0.87 -18.12
C GLN A 280 15.20 1.14 -16.64
N SER A 281 16.43 1.58 -16.33
CA SER A 281 16.89 1.85 -14.96
C SER A 281 17.53 3.22 -14.87
N LEU A 282 17.02 4.08 -13.99
CA LEU A 282 17.54 5.41 -13.73
C LEU A 282 17.79 5.61 -12.24
N THR A 283 19.01 6.01 -11.90
CA THR A 283 19.42 6.34 -10.53
C THR A 283 19.91 7.79 -10.47
N ILE A 284 19.31 8.57 -9.58
CA ILE A 284 19.71 9.95 -9.26
C ILE A 284 19.69 10.10 -7.76
N HIS A 285 20.85 10.21 -7.13
CA HIS A 285 20.93 10.40 -5.69
C HIS A 285 21.22 11.86 -5.34
N ASP A 286 20.59 12.33 -4.26
CA ASP A 286 20.87 13.64 -3.66
C ASP A 286 20.92 14.78 -4.71
N ALA A 287 19.98 14.80 -5.64
CA ALA A 287 19.93 15.74 -6.74
C ALA A 287 20.18 17.18 -6.26
N ALA A 288 21.01 17.89 -6.98
CA ALA A 288 21.32 19.28 -6.67
C ALA A 288 20.04 20.13 -6.53
N SER A 289 20.01 21.02 -5.55
CA SER A 289 18.87 21.91 -5.36
C SER A 289 18.62 22.72 -6.65
N GLY A 290 17.47 22.46 -7.29
CA GLY A 290 17.05 23.14 -8.53
C GLY A 290 17.19 22.29 -9.80
N LEU A 291 17.67 21.05 -9.73
CA LEU A 291 17.60 20.11 -10.84
C LEU A 291 16.11 19.82 -11.15
N ASP A 292 15.71 20.05 -12.38
CA ASP A 292 14.34 19.77 -12.85
C ASP A 292 14.20 18.27 -13.16
N LEU A 293 13.43 17.58 -12.33
CA LEU A 293 13.16 16.15 -12.46
C LEU A 293 11.89 15.84 -13.28
N SER A 294 11.20 16.86 -13.82
CA SER A 294 9.91 16.70 -14.50
C SER A 294 9.98 15.82 -15.75
N VAL A 295 11.14 15.72 -16.39
CA VAL A 295 11.36 14.85 -17.55
C VAL A 295 11.15 13.37 -17.22
N ILE A 296 11.31 12.95 -15.95
CA ILE A 296 11.16 11.56 -15.52
C ILE A 296 9.77 11.01 -15.88
N GLY A 297 8.72 11.83 -15.79
CA GLY A 297 7.38 11.45 -16.19
C GLY A 297 7.22 11.05 -17.67
N GLN A 298 8.19 11.41 -18.52
CA GLN A 298 8.19 11.07 -19.93
C GLN A 298 8.93 9.74 -20.23
N LEU A 299 9.67 9.20 -19.25
CA LEU A 299 10.51 8.01 -19.43
C LEU A 299 9.67 6.73 -19.23
N THR A 300 8.74 6.48 -20.12
CA THR A 300 7.72 5.42 -19.98
C THR A 300 8.27 3.99 -20.08
N THR A 301 9.52 3.83 -20.48
CA THR A 301 10.23 2.54 -20.55
C THR A 301 10.85 2.11 -19.21
N LEU A 302 10.84 3.02 -18.20
CA LEU A 302 11.46 2.74 -16.91
C LEU A 302 10.76 1.60 -16.16
N ARG A 303 11.61 0.69 -15.68
CA ARG A 303 11.25 -0.41 -14.77
C ARG A 303 11.80 -0.17 -13.36
N LYS A 304 12.93 0.53 -13.27
CA LYS A 304 13.60 0.87 -12.01
C LYS A 304 13.87 2.35 -11.95
N LEU A 305 13.48 2.96 -10.84
CA LEU A 305 13.71 4.38 -10.58
C LEU A 305 14.18 4.57 -9.14
N ASP A 306 15.39 5.08 -8.99
CA ASP A 306 15.96 5.42 -7.68
C ASP A 306 16.22 6.94 -7.60
N LEU A 307 15.49 7.61 -6.72
CA LEU A 307 15.57 9.04 -6.47
C LEU A 307 15.85 9.34 -4.99
N ALA A 308 16.61 8.46 -4.31
CA ALA A 308 16.92 8.64 -2.90
C ALA A 308 17.56 10.02 -2.61
N GLY A 309 17.06 10.68 -1.57
CA GLY A 309 17.53 12.02 -1.18
C GLY A 309 17.08 13.17 -2.06
N CYS A 310 16.32 12.91 -3.14
CA CYS A 310 15.83 13.95 -4.01
C CYS A 310 14.59 14.65 -3.44
N THR A 311 14.48 15.96 -3.64
CA THR A 311 13.29 16.69 -3.20
C THR A 311 12.12 16.41 -4.13
N MET A 312 11.00 15.88 -3.59
CA MET A 312 9.81 15.55 -4.34
C MET A 312 8.78 16.68 -4.32
N SER A 313 8.32 17.09 -5.51
CA SER A 313 7.09 17.89 -5.64
C SER A 313 5.88 16.98 -5.82
N GLN A 314 4.69 17.44 -5.45
CA GLN A 314 3.44 16.71 -5.69
C GLN A 314 3.26 16.38 -7.18
N SER A 315 3.56 17.34 -8.08
CA SER A 315 3.46 17.14 -9.52
C SER A 315 4.42 16.06 -10.04
N LEU A 316 5.63 15.97 -9.49
CA LEU A 316 6.58 14.92 -9.87
C LEU A 316 6.10 13.54 -9.42
N LEU A 317 5.55 13.43 -8.21
CA LEU A 317 4.95 12.17 -7.73
C LEU A 317 3.77 11.74 -8.61
N GLU A 318 2.93 12.69 -9.04
CA GLU A 318 1.84 12.41 -9.98
C GLU A 318 2.35 11.86 -11.31
N GLN A 319 3.43 12.44 -11.86
CA GLN A 319 4.06 11.95 -13.07
C GLN A 319 4.69 10.56 -12.89
N ILE A 320 5.42 10.34 -11.80
CA ILE A 320 5.97 9.01 -11.48
C ILE A 320 4.84 7.98 -11.37
N GLY A 321 3.73 8.35 -10.73
CA GLY A 321 2.55 7.51 -10.56
C GLY A 321 1.89 7.04 -11.86
N THR A 322 2.24 7.65 -13.00
CA THR A 322 1.74 7.26 -14.33
C THR A 322 2.70 6.36 -15.11
N LEU A 323 3.88 6.06 -14.59
CA LEU A 323 4.86 5.20 -15.29
C LEU A 323 4.33 3.75 -15.38
N PRO A 324 4.12 3.20 -16.59
CA PRO A 324 3.27 2.03 -16.78
C PRO A 324 3.93 0.70 -16.38
N ASP A 325 5.26 0.65 -16.43
CA ASP A 325 6.04 -0.58 -16.30
C ASP A 325 7.00 -0.59 -15.11
N LEU A 326 6.85 0.38 -14.19
CA LEU A 326 7.72 0.50 -13.04
C LEU A 326 7.51 -0.66 -12.06
N THR A 327 8.59 -1.39 -11.78
CA THR A 327 8.63 -2.53 -10.85
C THR A 327 9.43 -2.25 -9.59
N GLU A 328 10.42 -1.34 -9.66
CA GLU A 328 11.24 -0.95 -8.51
C GLU A 328 11.25 0.58 -8.37
N LEU A 329 10.91 1.08 -7.19
CA LEU A 329 10.90 2.52 -6.90
C LEU A 329 11.52 2.79 -5.54
N THR A 330 12.54 3.65 -5.54
CA THR A 330 13.19 4.16 -4.32
C THR A 330 12.98 5.66 -4.20
N LEU A 331 12.32 6.06 -3.13
CA LEU A 331 12.04 7.46 -2.76
C LEU A 331 12.43 7.72 -1.28
N SER A 332 13.51 7.08 -0.84
CA SER A 332 14.00 7.23 0.54
C SER A 332 14.52 8.65 0.77
N GLY A 333 14.13 9.26 1.90
CA GLY A 333 14.66 10.58 2.29
C GLY A 333 14.18 11.74 1.41
N CYS A 334 13.06 11.61 0.72
CA CYS A 334 12.56 12.59 -0.27
C CYS A 334 11.59 13.63 0.31
N ALA A 335 11.44 13.70 1.64
CA ALA A 335 10.54 14.58 2.37
C ALA A 335 9.05 14.44 1.96
N ILE A 336 8.62 13.23 1.60
CA ILE A 336 7.26 12.90 1.16
C ILE A 336 6.35 12.78 2.38
N ASP A 337 5.16 13.36 2.32
CA ASP A 337 4.10 13.23 3.34
C ASP A 337 2.85 12.46 2.82
N SER A 338 2.67 12.37 1.50
CA SER A 338 1.56 11.68 0.86
C SER A 338 2.01 10.88 -0.36
N ILE A 339 1.57 9.64 -0.43
CA ILE A 339 1.83 8.71 -1.55
C ILE A 339 0.58 8.44 -2.40
N ASN A 340 -0.47 9.25 -2.25
CA ASN A 340 -1.70 9.11 -3.04
C ASN A 340 -1.44 9.08 -4.56
N PRO A 341 -0.50 9.85 -5.12
CA PRO A 341 -0.20 9.80 -6.54
C PRO A 341 0.32 8.44 -7.04
N LEU A 342 0.89 7.63 -6.15
CA LEU A 342 1.52 6.36 -6.53
C LEU A 342 0.51 5.19 -6.63
N VAL A 343 -0.78 5.42 -6.37
CA VAL A 343 -1.82 4.38 -6.35
C VAL A 343 -1.94 3.58 -7.66
N GLY A 344 -1.52 4.18 -8.78
CA GLY A 344 -1.51 3.55 -10.11
C GLY A 344 -0.39 2.54 -10.36
N LEU A 345 0.65 2.51 -9.52
CA LEU A 345 1.84 1.67 -9.72
C LEU A 345 1.61 0.23 -9.25
N THR A 346 0.63 -0.44 -9.82
CA THR A 346 0.20 -1.80 -9.39
C THR A 346 1.18 -2.92 -9.73
N LYS A 347 2.19 -2.64 -10.59
CA LYS A 347 3.24 -3.59 -10.95
C LYS A 347 4.47 -3.54 -10.04
N LEU A 348 4.49 -2.65 -9.04
CA LEU A 348 5.64 -2.55 -8.14
C LEU A 348 5.85 -3.85 -7.37
N GLU A 349 7.07 -4.36 -7.46
CA GLU A 349 7.57 -5.49 -6.69
C GLU A 349 8.44 -5.02 -5.51
N LYS A 350 9.16 -3.90 -5.69
CA LYS A 350 9.99 -3.31 -4.66
C LYS A 350 9.71 -1.82 -4.51
N LEU A 351 9.47 -1.39 -3.25
CA LEU A 351 9.19 0.01 -2.93
C LEU A 351 9.94 0.42 -1.66
N ASP A 352 10.81 1.42 -1.79
CA ASP A 352 11.47 2.05 -0.65
C ASP A 352 10.97 3.49 -0.45
N LEU A 353 10.27 3.70 0.64
CA LEU A 353 9.73 4.98 1.11
C LEU A 353 10.33 5.39 2.45
N SER A 354 11.42 4.76 2.89
CA SER A 354 12.03 5.02 4.20
C SER A 354 12.44 6.49 4.38
N ASN A 355 12.54 6.93 5.64
CA ASN A 355 13.00 8.27 5.99
C ASN A 355 12.16 9.42 5.38
N ASN A 356 10.84 9.28 5.44
CA ASN A 356 9.88 10.27 4.96
C ASN A 356 8.90 10.70 6.09
N ALA A 357 7.86 11.45 5.76
CA ALA A 357 6.83 11.90 6.71
C ALA A 357 5.45 11.26 6.44
N ILE A 358 5.45 10.04 5.89
CA ILE A 358 4.24 9.34 5.42
C ILE A 358 3.47 8.81 6.63
N SER A 359 2.19 9.19 6.72
CA SER A 359 1.28 8.70 7.76
C SER A 359 0.11 7.87 7.21
N ASP A 360 -0.25 8.06 5.95
CA ASP A 360 -1.29 7.29 5.27
C ASP A 360 -0.69 6.42 4.16
N ILE A 361 -0.85 5.11 4.31
CA ILE A 361 -0.38 4.11 3.35
C ILE A 361 -1.52 3.42 2.60
N MET A 362 -2.71 4.02 2.58
CA MET A 362 -3.87 3.47 1.87
C MET A 362 -3.56 3.11 0.40
N PRO A 363 -2.77 3.89 -0.35
CA PRO A 363 -2.41 3.56 -1.74
C PRO A 363 -1.69 2.21 -1.91
N LEU A 364 -0.97 1.72 -0.90
CA LEU A 364 -0.30 0.43 -0.96
C LEU A 364 -1.28 -0.76 -1.11
N SER A 365 -2.55 -0.57 -0.73
CA SER A 365 -3.58 -1.62 -0.85
C SER A 365 -3.85 -2.07 -2.30
N SER A 366 -3.44 -1.29 -3.30
CA SER A 366 -3.53 -1.64 -4.73
C SER A 366 -2.28 -2.33 -5.28
N MET A 367 -1.16 -2.32 -4.53
CA MET A 367 0.13 -2.84 -4.98
C MET A 367 0.26 -4.34 -4.64
N THR A 368 -0.52 -5.18 -5.29
CA THR A 368 -0.64 -6.61 -4.97
C THR A 368 0.56 -7.46 -5.36
N GLU A 369 1.41 -6.95 -6.26
CA GLU A 369 2.64 -7.60 -6.70
C GLU A 369 3.85 -7.34 -5.77
N LEU A 370 3.65 -6.51 -4.72
CA LEU A 370 4.74 -6.05 -3.86
C LEU A 370 5.36 -7.21 -3.07
N ARG A 371 6.70 -7.33 -3.18
CA ARG A 371 7.54 -8.34 -2.51
C ARG A 371 8.44 -7.75 -1.44
N GLU A 372 8.93 -6.54 -1.65
CA GLU A 372 9.80 -5.85 -0.71
C GLU A 372 9.30 -4.43 -0.45
N LEU A 373 9.06 -4.09 0.83
CA LEU A 373 8.54 -2.79 1.24
C LEU A 373 9.36 -2.22 2.40
N HIS A 374 9.89 -1.01 2.19
CA HIS A 374 10.59 -0.24 3.22
C HIS A 374 9.78 1.00 3.59
N LEU A 375 9.37 1.08 4.85
CA LEU A 375 8.65 2.22 5.45
C LEU A 375 9.40 2.80 6.66
N THR A 376 10.57 2.28 6.99
CA THR A 376 11.37 2.67 8.16
C THR A 376 11.44 4.19 8.33
N ASN A 377 11.29 4.68 9.57
CA ASN A 377 11.31 6.11 9.91
C ASN A 377 10.19 6.93 9.22
N ASN A 378 8.95 6.42 9.26
CA ASN A 378 7.75 7.14 8.86
C ASN A 378 6.68 7.07 9.96
N PRO A 379 5.89 8.10 10.19
CA PRO A 379 4.84 8.10 11.23
C PRO A 379 3.56 7.34 10.79
N VAL A 380 3.71 6.11 10.28
CA VAL A 380 2.63 5.31 9.67
C VAL A 380 1.53 4.94 10.68
N GLY A 381 1.91 4.55 11.89
CA GLY A 381 0.98 4.15 12.97
C GLY A 381 0.20 2.86 12.72
N SER A 382 -0.27 2.60 11.52
CA SER A 382 -1.06 1.42 11.16
C SER A 382 -0.67 0.85 9.80
N ILE A 383 -0.49 -0.48 9.74
CA ILE A 383 -0.18 -1.22 8.50
C ILE A 383 -1.37 -2.03 7.98
N SER A 384 -2.59 -1.68 8.38
CA SER A 384 -3.80 -2.45 8.00
C SER A 384 -4.04 -2.52 6.48
N TYR A 385 -3.54 -1.56 5.72
CA TYR A 385 -3.66 -1.52 4.26
C TYR A 385 -2.74 -2.50 3.52
N LEU A 386 -1.85 -3.21 4.22
CA LEU A 386 -1.00 -4.25 3.62
C LEU A 386 -1.68 -5.62 3.50
N ASN A 387 -2.94 -5.75 3.92
CA ASN A 387 -3.68 -7.02 3.89
C ASN A 387 -3.88 -7.62 2.48
N ASN A 388 -3.73 -6.82 1.43
CA ASN A 388 -3.78 -7.28 0.04
C ASN A 388 -2.40 -7.61 -0.56
N CYS A 389 -1.31 -7.21 0.11
CA CYS A 389 0.06 -7.45 -0.35
C CYS A 389 0.52 -8.88 0.01
N LEU A 390 -0.17 -9.89 -0.49
CA LEU A 390 0.03 -11.30 -0.09
C LEU A 390 1.33 -11.92 -0.63
N LEU A 391 1.99 -11.26 -1.58
CA LEU A 391 3.28 -11.67 -2.13
C LEU A 391 4.47 -11.07 -1.37
N LEU A 392 4.20 -10.25 -0.32
CA LEU A 392 5.25 -9.56 0.42
C LEU A 392 6.17 -10.57 1.12
N GLU A 393 7.44 -10.52 0.77
CA GLU A 393 8.50 -11.38 1.29
C GLU A 393 9.33 -10.67 2.37
N LYS A 394 9.52 -9.35 2.23
CA LYS A 394 10.32 -8.54 3.16
C LYS A 394 9.59 -7.25 3.53
N LEU A 395 9.51 -6.99 4.82
CA LEU A 395 8.86 -5.80 5.36
C LEU A 395 9.76 -5.11 6.40
N TYR A 396 10.05 -3.82 6.15
CA TYR A 396 10.84 -2.95 7.00
C TYR A 396 9.94 -1.80 7.50
N ILE A 397 9.59 -1.85 8.79
CA ILE A 397 8.70 -0.89 9.46
C ILE A 397 9.28 -0.41 10.80
N GLU A 398 10.61 -0.33 10.90
CA GLU A 398 11.25 0.17 12.11
C GLU A 398 10.91 1.65 12.32
N ASN A 399 10.70 2.03 13.57
CA ASN A 399 10.39 3.40 13.95
C ASN A 399 9.17 4.00 13.21
N CYS A 400 8.10 3.21 13.07
CA CYS A 400 6.87 3.61 12.36
C CYS A 400 5.68 3.90 13.29
N GLY A 401 5.84 3.76 14.61
CA GLY A 401 4.75 3.93 15.59
C GLY A 401 3.67 2.85 15.50
N VAL A 402 3.98 1.70 14.89
CA VAL A 402 3.05 0.59 14.70
C VAL A 402 2.75 -0.09 16.02
N SER A 403 1.47 -0.39 16.29
CA SER A 403 1.03 -1.11 17.48
C SER A 403 0.38 -2.46 17.20
N ARG A 404 0.00 -2.73 15.97
CA ARG A 404 -0.69 -3.96 15.54
C ARG A 404 -0.19 -4.43 14.18
N LEU A 405 -0.02 -5.74 14.03
CA LEU A 405 0.47 -6.39 12.81
C LEU A 405 -0.66 -7.01 11.97
N SER A 406 -1.93 -6.62 12.20
CA SER A 406 -3.09 -7.21 11.51
C SER A 406 -3.04 -7.11 9.98
N GLY A 407 -2.34 -6.11 9.44
CA GLY A 407 -2.18 -5.94 7.99
C GLY A 407 -1.36 -7.02 7.29
N ILE A 408 -0.63 -7.85 8.04
CA ILE A 408 0.22 -8.94 7.49
C ILE A 408 -0.15 -10.31 8.05
N ALA A 409 -1.27 -10.43 8.77
CA ALA A 409 -1.67 -11.67 9.45
C ALA A 409 -1.89 -12.87 8.50
N ASP A 410 -2.38 -12.61 7.29
CA ASP A 410 -2.66 -13.63 6.27
C ASP A 410 -1.53 -13.83 5.26
N ASN A 411 -0.39 -13.14 5.46
CA ASN A 411 0.72 -13.20 4.52
C ASN A 411 1.60 -14.44 4.76
N THR A 412 1.36 -15.48 3.97
CA THR A 412 2.13 -16.75 4.04
C THR A 412 3.48 -16.68 3.33
N SER A 413 3.76 -15.61 2.57
CA SER A 413 5.00 -15.42 1.81
C SER A 413 6.08 -14.69 2.61
N LEU A 414 5.72 -14.04 3.73
CA LEU A 414 6.61 -13.17 4.50
C LEU A 414 7.76 -13.97 5.12
N GLN A 415 8.98 -13.60 4.74
CA GLN A 415 10.22 -14.23 5.17
C GLN A 415 11.02 -13.36 6.13
N GLU A 416 11.00 -12.04 5.94
CA GLU A 416 11.77 -11.11 6.75
C GLU A 416 10.86 -9.98 7.29
N LEU A 417 10.87 -9.80 8.60
CA LEU A 417 10.15 -8.73 9.29
C LEU A 417 11.11 -7.95 10.18
N TYR A 418 11.30 -6.67 9.87
CA TYR A 418 12.04 -5.72 10.69
C TYR A 418 11.06 -4.67 11.22
N ALA A 419 10.73 -4.78 12.50
CA ALA A 419 9.72 -3.97 13.16
C ALA A 419 10.20 -3.43 14.52
N SER A 420 11.51 -3.17 14.64
CA SER A 420 12.06 -2.62 15.85
C SER A 420 11.61 -1.17 16.12
N ASN A 421 11.71 -0.73 17.37
CA ASN A 421 11.34 0.61 17.82
C ASN A 421 9.90 1.01 17.44
N ASN A 422 8.94 0.18 17.90
CA ASN A 422 7.52 0.38 17.70
C ASN A 422 6.75 0.25 19.04
N SER A 423 5.43 0.10 18.98
CA SER A 423 4.60 -0.09 20.19
C SER A 423 3.82 -1.42 20.16
N ILE A 424 4.42 -2.45 19.54
CA ILE A 424 3.79 -3.76 19.35
C ILE A 424 3.72 -4.49 20.70
N GLN A 425 2.54 -5.02 21.01
CA GLN A 425 2.29 -5.79 22.24
C GLN A 425 1.95 -7.25 21.95
N ASP A 426 1.23 -7.50 20.87
CA ASP A 426 0.73 -8.81 20.48
C ASP A 426 1.20 -9.18 19.07
N ILE A 427 1.86 -10.34 18.96
CA ILE A 427 2.35 -10.92 17.71
C ILE A 427 1.66 -12.25 17.37
N SER A 428 0.64 -12.65 18.12
CA SER A 428 -0.08 -13.93 17.94
C SER A 428 -0.71 -14.07 16.55
N MET A 429 -1.10 -12.94 15.94
CA MET A 429 -1.68 -12.90 14.60
C MET A 429 -0.72 -13.29 13.48
N LEU A 430 0.59 -13.29 13.73
CA LEU A 430 1.58 -13.77 12.75
C LEU A 430 1.60 -15.30 12.58
N SER A 431 0.74 -16.04 13.28
CA SER A 431 0.71 -17.52 13.23
C SER A 431 0.54 -18.10 11.82
N GLY A 432 0.03 -17.32 10.87
CA GLY A 432 -0.08 -17.68 9.45
C GLY A 432 1.19 -17.46 8.62
N CYS A 433 2.16 -16.67 9.12
CA CYS A 433 3.39 -16.30 8.39
C CYS A 433 4.45 -17.41 8.47
N THR A 434 4.12 -18.61 8.03
CA THR A 434 4.94 -19.82 8.24
C THR A 434 6.26 -19.87 7.47
N ALA A 435 6.46 -18.97 6.49
CA ALA A 435 7.73 -18.83 5.75
C ALA A 435 8.76 -17.94 6.46
N MET A 436 8.47 -17.47 7.70
CA MET A 436 9.31 -16.51 8.43
C MET A 436 10.70 -17.07 8.70
N LYS A 437 11.74 -16.32 8.28
CA LYS A 437 13.17 -16.64 8.42
C LYS A 437 13.91 -15.68 9.33
N VAL A 438 13.59 -14.40 9.24
CA VAL A 438 14.24 -13.36 10.03
C VAL A 438 13.18 -12.47 10.65
N MET A 439 13.29 -12.25 11.95
CA MET A 439 12.38 -11.37 12.68
C MET A 439 13.17 -10.52 13.67
N ASP A 440 13.07 -9.20 13.52
CA ASP A 440 13.58 -8.24 14.50
C ASP A 440 12.42 -7.41 15.06
N LEU A 441 12.08 -7.67 16.31
CA LEU A 441 11.02 -7.03 17.08
C LEU A 441 11.58 -6.25 18.28
N SER A 442 12.85 -5.90 18.25
CA SER A 442 13.52 -5.19 19.36
C SER A 442 12.85 -3.85 19.65
N GLU A 443 12.94 -3.37 20.91
CA GLU A 443 12.38 -2.08 21.32
C GLU A 443 10.86 -1.97 21.09
N ASN A 444 10.12 -2.95 21.63
CA ASN A 444 8.66 -3.01 21.60
C ASN A 444 8.10 -3.27 23.02
N GLN A 445 6.86 -3.71 23.13
CA GLN A 445 6.20 -3.98 24.41
C GLN A 445 5.65 -5.41 24.48
N ILE A 446 6.32 -6.36 23.80
CA ILE A 446 5.88 -7.73 23.65
C ILE A 446 6.12 -8.50 24.94
N GLU A 447 5.08 -9.22 25.42
CA GLU A 447 5.14 -10.10 26.59
C GLU A 447 5.18 -11.58 26.20
N ASP A 448 4.46 -11.98 25.16
CA ASP A 448 4.31 -13.34 24.69
C ASP A 448 4.88 -13.52 23.27
N ILE A 449 5.83 -14.44 23.14
CA ILE A 449 6.44 -14.85 21.87
C ILE A 449 6.07 -16.31 21.50
N SER A 450 5.00 -16.86 22.06
CA SER A 450 4.60 -18.26 21.82
C SER A 450 4.42 -18.59 20.34
N VAL A 451 4.06 -17.60 19.53
CA VAL A 451 3.85 -17.74 18.08
C VAL A 451 5.10 -18.19 17.32
N ILE A 452 6.33 -17.93 17.84
CA ILE A 452 7.57 -18.35 17.12
C ILE A 452 7.70 -19.86 16.98
N ALA A 453 6.98 -20.64 17.80
CA ALA A 453 6.92 -22.09 17.66
C ALA A 453 6.22 -22.55 16.37
N ASN A 454 5.50 -21.65 15.69
CA ASN A 454 4.83 -21.92 14.41
C ASN A 454 5.73 -21.62 13.18
N PHE A 455 6.97 -21.16 13.37
CA PHE A 455 7.88 -20.74 12.29
C PHE A 455 9.02 -21.76 12.11
N PRO A 456 8.81 -22.85 11.37
CA PRO A 456 9.81 -23.90 11.21
C PRO A 456 11.07 -23.42 10.44
N GLU A 457 10.94 -22.38 9.62
CA GLU A 457 12.04 -21.80 8.84
C GLU A 457 12.77 -20.64 9.55
N LEU A 458 12.41 -20.32 10.80
CA LEU A 458 13.00 -19.19 11.52
C LEU A 458 14.47 -19.44 11.84
N ILE A 459 15.35 -18.60 11.27
CA ILE A 459 16.81 -18.68 11.41
C ILE A 459 17.30 -17.68 12.45
N ASN A 460 16.83 -16.44 12.37
CA ASN A 460 17.25 -15.37 13.25
C ASN A 460 16.04 -14.71 13.94
N PHE A 461 16.04 -14.74 15.26
CA PHE A 461 15.04 -14.05 16.07
C PHE A 461 15.69 -13.03 16.99
N LYS A 462 15.21 -11.79 16.94
CA LYS A 462 15.62 -10.71 17.84
C LYS A 462 14.39 -10.02 18.42
N ALA A 463 14.39 -9.87 19.74
CA ALA A 463 13.35 -9.17 20.49
C ALA A 463 13.94 -8.51 21.75
N ASN A 464 15.05 -7.78 21.58
CA ASN A 464 15.70 -7.07 22.66
C ASN A 464 14.82 -5.89 23.15
N ASN A 465 14.95 -5.52 24.43
CA ASN A 465 14.17 -4.40 25.01
C ASN A 465 12.65 -4.58 24.84
N ASN A 466 12.12 -5.67 25.42
CA ASN A 466 10.69 -5.99 25.47
C ASN A 466 10.30 -6.39 26.90
N LYS A 467 9.16 -7.04 27.09
CA LYS A 467 8.65 -7.53 28.36
C LYS A 467 8.46 -9.05 28.37
N ILE A 468 9.24 -9.76 27.59
CA ILE A 468 9.12 -11.21 27.39
C ILE A 468 9.43 -11.93 28.68
N THR A 469 8.51 -12.79 29.12
CA THR A 469 8.66 -13.56 30.38
C THR A 469 9.08 -15.01 30.18
N GLY A 470 8.86 -15.57 28.98
CA GLY A 470 9.16 -16.97 28.68
C GLY A 470 9.44 -17.22 27.20
N ILE A 471 10.13 -18.31 26.95
CA ILE A 471 10.43 -18.80 25.60
C ILE A 471 9.60 -20.06 25.34
N PRO A 472 8.80 -20.12 24.25
CA PRO A 472 8.04 -21.33 23.94
C PRO A 472 8.98 -22.49 23.65
N LYS A 473 8.52 -23.71 23.93
CA LYS A 473 9.28 -24.89 23.53
C LYS A 473 9.28 -25.00 22.00
N LEU A 474 10.45 -24.81 21.40
CA LEU A 474 10.65 -25.06 19.99
C LEU A 474 10.87 -26.56 19.74
N ASP A 475 10.39 -27.06 18.59
CA ASP A 475 10.55 -28.47 18.21
C ASP A 475 11.97 -28.69 17.65
N PRO A 476 12.82 -29.49 18.32
CA PRO A 476 14.19 -29.73 17.86
C PRO A 476 14.29 -30.44 16.50
N GLU A 477 13.23 -31.14 16.08
CA GLU A 477 13.24 -31.90 14.83
C GLU A 477 12.94 -30.98 13.61
N THR A 478 12.24 -29.87 13.82
CA THR A 478 11.81 -28.98 12.74
C THR A 478 12.46 -27.60 12.80
N SER A 479 12.91 -27.15 13.98
CA SER A 479 13.50 -25.80 14.14
C SER A 479 14.88 -25.69 13.51
N VAL A 480 15.07 -24.67 12.68
CA VAL A 480 16.36 -24.30 12.06
C VAL A 480 16.98 -23.05 12.71
N LEU A 481 16.55 -22.69 13.91
CA LEU A 481 17.00 -21.46 14.60
C LEU A 481 18.50 -21.48 14.84
N VAL A 482 19.19 -20.45 14.36
CA VAL A 482 20.65 -20.25 14.50
C VAL A 482 20.96 -19.21 15.57
N GLN A 483 20.19 -18.14 15.61
CA GLN A 483 20.41 -17.04 16.55
C GLN A 483 19.10 -16.68 17.28
N PHE A 484 19.18 -16.64 18.61
CA PHE A 484 18.15 -16.12 19.49
C PHE A 484 18.71 -14.96 20.30
N SER A 485 18.09 -13.77 20.23
CA SER A 485 18.50 -12.60 20.99
C SER A 485 17.29 -11.92 21.63
N ALA A 486 17.27 -11.88 22.96
CA ALA A 486 16.20 -11.28 23.76
C ALA A 486 16.79 -10.58 25.01
N ASN A 487 17.81 -9.74 24.81
CA ASN A 487 18.41 -8.93 25.87
C ASN A 487 17.40 -7.92 26.42
N TYR A 488 17.54 -7.53 27.68
CA TYR A 488 16.68 -6.55 28.34
C TYR A 488 15.20 -6.96 28.28
N ASN A 489 14.90 -8.12 28.89
CA ASN A 489 13.55 -8.68 29.02
C ASN A 489 13.34 -9.21 30.45
N GLU A 490 12.29 -9.96 30.67
CA GLU A 490 11.92 -10.56 31.96
C GLU A 490 11.99 -12.10 31.95
N ILE A 491 12.81 -12.68 31.07
CA ILE A 491 12.90 -14.14 30.87
C ILE A 491 13.50 -14.81 32.09
N GLU A 492 12.80 -15.81 32.62
CA GLU A 492 13.27 -16.62 33.75
C GLU A 492 13.80 -18.01 33.33
N ASP A 493 13.30 -18.56 32.21
CA ASP A 493 13.59 -19.91 31.72
C ASP A 493 13.91 -19.91 30.24
N VAL A 494 15.04 -20.51 29.87
CA VAL A 494 15.50 -20.68 28.48
C VAL A 494 15.34 -22.11 27.98
N SER A 495 14.68 -23.00 28.74
CA SER A 495 14.51 -24.41 28.38
C SER A 495 13.73 -24.64 27.08
N GLY A 496 12.99 -23.63 26.62
CA GLY A 496 12.34 -23.63 25.32
C GLY A 496 13.29 -23.78 24.13
N LEU A 497 14.58 -23.43 24.32
CA LEU A 497 15.62 -23.55 23.31
C LEU A 497 16.44 -24.85 23.40
N SER A 498 16.10 -25.76 24.33
CA SER A 498 16.89 -26.96 24.56
C SER A 498 16.86 -27.93 23.36
N ASN A 499 17.99 -28.61 23.12
CA ASN A 499 18.18 -29.60 22.05
C ASN A 499 18.09 -29.04 20.60
N LEU A 500 18.10 -27.72 20.39
CA LEU A 500 18.10 -27.15 19.04
C LEU A 500 19.46 -27.36 18.38
N ILE A 501 19.48 -28.19 17.32
CA ILE A 501 20.73 -28.66 16.71
C ILE A 501 21.48 -27.61 15.88
N TYR A 502 20.78 -26.56 15.40
CA TYR A 502 21.36 -25.48 14.59
C TYR A 502 21.67 -24.21 15.39
N LEU A 503 21.27 -24.16 16.68
CA LEU A 503 21.40 -22.97 17.51
C LEU A 503 22.88 -22.69 17.81
N ASN A 504 23.40 -21.52 17.33
CA ASN A 504 24.79 -21.11 17.49
C ASN A 504 24.98 -20.02 18.55
N TYR A 505 24.02 -19.12 18.65
CA TYR A 505 24.12 -17.94 19.52
C TYR A 505 22.85 -17.72 20.32
N VAL A 506 23.00 -17.59 21.65
CA VAL A 506 21.92 -17.21 22.57
C VAL A 506 22.37 -15.94 23.29
N ARG A 507 21.57 -14.87 23.20
CA ARG A 507 21.79 -13.60 23.89
C ARG A 507 20.57 -13.27 24.75
N VAL A 508 20.77 -13.31 26.05
CA VAL A 508 19.73 -13.06 27.06
C VAL A 508 20.25 -12.17 28.20
N ASP A 509 21.15 -11.23 27.88
CA ASP A 509 21.65 -10.27 28.84
C ASP A 509 20.51 -9.46 29.48
N TYR A 510 20.67 -9.05 30.76
CA TYR A 510 19.71 -8.24 31.47
C TYR A 510 18.32 -8.89 31.50
N ASN A 511 18.25 -10.12 32.05
CA ASN A 511 17.03 -10.90 32.23
C ASN A 511 16.97 -11.47 33.66
N LYS A 512 16.07 -12.41 33.90
CA LYS A 512 15.87 -13.08 35.21
C LYS A 512 16.23 -14.56 35.14
N VAL A 513 17.07 -14.97 34.19
CA VAL A 513 17.46 -16.37 33.94
C VAL A 513 18.29 -16.90 35.10
N LYS A 514 17.88 -18.06 35.64
CA LYS A 514 18.58 -18.73 36.76
C LYS A 514 19.42 -19.92 36.31
N ASP A 515 19.04 -20.59 35.26
CA ASP A 515 19.68 -21.82 34.79
C ASP A 515 19.77 -21.85 33.26
N ILE A 516 20.98 -22.02 32.72
CA ILE A 516 21.25 -22.17 31.29
C ILE A 516 21.78 -23.57 30.94
N SER A 517 21.86 -24.48 31.91
CA SER A 517 22.42 -25.86 31.73
C SER A 517 21.61 -26.72 30.75
N CYS A 518 20.33 -26.37 30.52
CA CYS A 518 19.46 -27.00 29.52
C CYS A 518 19.96 -26.84 28.08
N LEU A 519 20.88 -25.88 27.82
CA LEU A 519 21.44 -25.62 26.51
C LEU A 519 22.63 -26.51 26.14
N LYS A 520 23.10 -27.37 27.04
CA LYS A 520 24.25 -28.28 26.81
C LYS A 520 24.08 -29.26 25.65
N ASP A 521 22.83 -29.58 25.33
CA ASP A 521 22.47 -30.54 24.27
C ASP A 521 22.21 -29.82 22.92
N CYS A 522 22.50 -28.51 22.83
CA CYS A 522 22.52 -27.73 21.57
C CYS A 522 23.89 -27.87 20.90
N TYR A 523 24.08 -28.91 20.10
CA TYR A 523 25.39 -29.34 19.61
C TYR A 523 26.16 -28.32 18.74
N SER A 524 25.48 -27.36 18.14
CA SER A 524 26.10 -26.29 17.35
C SER A 524 26.34 -25.00 18.15
N LEU A 525 25.99 -25.00 19.46
CA LEU A 525 26.04 -23.78 20.26
C LEU A 525 27.50 -23.33 20.51
N ILE A 526 27.79 -22.10 20.10
CA ILE A 526 29.11 -21.50 20.18
C ILE A 526 29.20 -20.57 21.40
N GLN A 527 28.18 -19.75 21.61
CA GLN A 527 28.24 -18.69 22.61
C GLN A 527 26.87 -18.41 23.25
N ILE A 528 26.90 -18.19 24.56
CA ILE A 528 25.82 -17.69 25.37
C ILE A 528 26.24 -16.37 26.01
N ASP A 529 25.53 -15.30 25.72
CA ASP A 529 25.64 -14.03 26.42
C ASP A 529 24.49 -13.91 27.43
N ALA A 530 24.81 -13.87 28.71
CA ALA A 530 23.84 -13.86 29.81
C ALA A 530 24.28 -12.95 30.97
N TRP A 531 24.88 -11.78 30.62
CA TRP A 531 25.22 -10.75 31.59
C TRP A 531 24.01 -10.27 32.38
N ASP A 532 24.21 -9.89 33.63
CA ASP A 532 23.17 -9.33 34.50
C ASP A 532 21.93 -10.22 34.61
N ASN A 533 22.16 -11.52 34.88
CA ASN A 533 21.18 -12.53 35.22
C ASN A 533 21.51 -13.19 36.56
N PRO A 534 20.52 -13.60 37.36
CA PRO A 534 20.72 -14.31 38.64
C PRO A 534 21.09 -15.78 38.44
N LEU A 535 22.12 -16.07 37.64
CA LEU A 535 22.52 -17.40 37.22
C LEU A 535 23.04 -18.26 38.38
N ASP A 536 22.66 -19.55 38.38
CA ASP A 536 23.33 -20.59 39.14
C ASP A 536 24.67 -20.89 38.50
N THR A 537 25.72 -20.24 39.03
CA THR A 537 27.09 -20.32 38.46
C THR A 537 27.73 -21.71 38.63
N GLU A 538 27.21 -22.57 39.51
CA GLU A 538 27.73 -23.93 39.72
C GLU A 538 27.57 -24.80 38.48
N LYS A 539 26.60 -24.52 37.64
CA LYS A 539 26.30 -25.30 36.41
C LYS A 539 27.02 -24.79 35.14
N ILE A 540 27.62 -23.62 35.19
CA ILE A 540 28.29 -23.01 34.03
C ILE A 540 29.49 -23.81 33.55
N PRO A 541 30.37 -24.35 34.43
CA PRO A 541 31.49 -25.16 33.99
C PRO A 541 31.12 -26.33 33.07
N GLU A 542 29.97 -26.94 33.23
CA GLU A 542 29.50 -28.03 32.36
C GLU A 542 29.36 -27.61 30.90
N LEU A 543 28.93 -26.35 30.63
CA LEU A 543 28.84 -25.78 29.31
C LEU A 543 30.21 -25.38 28.73
N GLN A 544 31.07 -24.82 29.57
CA GLN A 544 32.42 -24.41 29.18
C GLN A 544 33.31 -25.63 28.86
N ASP A 545 33.16 -26.72 29.60
CA ASP A 545 33.91 -27.98 29.41
C ASP A 545 33.61 -28.62 28.04
N ILE A 546 32.42 -28.42 27.49
CA ILE A 546 32.06 -28.87 26.14
C ILE A 546 32.34 -27.86 25.04
N GLY A 547 33.04 -26.72 25.39
CA GLY A 547 33.53 -25.74 24.45
C GLY A 547 32.62 -24.55 24.17
N ILE A 548 31.52 -24.39 24.91
CA ILE A 548 30.63 -23.24 24.76
C ILE A 548 31.19 -22.02 25.49
N ILE A 549 31.28 -20.89 24.81
CA ILE A 549 31.68 -19.62 25.43
C ILE A 549 30.47 -19.08 26.21
N VAL A 550 30.61 -18.90 27.52
CA VAL A 550 29.57 -18.33 28.37
C VAL A 550 30.04 -17.02 28.95
N ASN A 551 29.40 -15.92 28.56
CA ASN A 551 29.63 -14.59 29.07
C ASN A 551 28.60 -14.26 30.15
N TYR A 552 29.05 -14.00 31.39
CA TYR A 552 28.18 -13.75 32.54
C TYR A 552 28.92 -13.00 33.65
N ASN A 553 28.17 -12.47 34.62
CA ASN A 553 28.76 -11.91 35.85
C ASN A 553 29.05 -13.03 36.86
N SER A 554 30.27 -13.14 37.31
CA SER A 554 30.64 -14.12 38.34
C SER A 554 29.99 -13.86 39.71
N THR A 555 29.56 -12.61 39.95
CA THR A 555 28.78 -12.17 41.11
C THR A 555 27.68 -11.26 40.60
N TYR A 556 26.44 -11.73 40.65
CA TYR A 556 25.26 -10.94 40.33
C TYR A 556 24.75 -10.23 41.61
N GLU A 557 24.78 -8.91 41.62
CA GLU A 557 24.10 -8.11 42.63
C GLU A 557 22.85 -7.52 41.97
N PRO A 558 21.61 -7.91 42.40
CA PRO A 558 20.40 -7.35 41.82
C PRO A 558 20.37 -5.82 42.04
N PRO A 559 19.86 -5.03 41.08
CA PRO A 559 19.73 -3.59 41.27
C PRO A 559 18.90 -3.31 42.54
N GLU A 560 19.36 -2.35 43.35
CA GLU A 560 18.64 -1.91 44.55
C GLU A 560 17.23 -1.46 44.11
N GLU A 561 16.19 -2.06 44.69
CA GLU A 561 14.82 -1.56 44.55
C GLU A 561 14.79 -0.12 45.06
N THR A 562 14.75 0.84 44.19
CA THR A 562 14.42 2.22 44.53
C THR A 562 12.98 2.23 44.99
N THR A 563 12.76 2.14 46.29
CA THR A 563 11.47 2.45 46.93
C THR A 563 11.22 3.93 46.69
N GLU A 564 10.42 4.24 45.68
CA GLU A 564 9.79 5.57 45.58
C GLU A 564 8.82 5.71 46.78
N GLU A 565 9.16 6.63 47.74
CA GLU A 565 8.25 7.13 48.74
C GLU A 565 7.25 8.14 48.16
#